data_20df865efc9025096cc0ae695d739fa5
#
_entry.id   20df865efc9025096cc0ae695d739fa5
#
_cell.length_a   1.000
_cell.length_b   1.000
_cell.length_c   1.000
_cell.angle_alpha   90.00
_cell.angle_beta   90.00
_cell.angle_gamma   90.00
#
_symmetry.space_group_name_H-M   'P 1'
#
loop_
_entity.id
_entity.type
_entity.pdbx_description
1 polymer ?
#
loop_
_entity_poly.entity_id
_entity_poly.type
_entity_poly.pdbx_seq_one_letter_code
_entity_poly.pdbx_strand_id
1 'polypeptide(L)'
;CVEYFHNFSLIHDDIMDAAPLRRGQQTVHIKWNPNIAILSGDVLLVKAYGLLAKYDAQIFKSLFAVFNQTAIEVCEGQQMDMDFELRQEVSEAEYIEMIRLKTSVLLGCALQMGGIIGHAGAQNEALLYEFGEQLGLAFQIQDDLLDLYGESAKVGKQIGGDVLANKKTLLSIHAKNVATQEELLALKATEALENPQQKIEQTQKLYAKLGAKLYCEEKMALHHSKALSALDKIETTCRANGIEPDLFRVNELLWSGAADVTHLP
;
A
#
# COMPACT_ATOMS: atom_id res chain seq x y z
N CYS A 1 -15.56 10.21 -2.75
CA CYS A 1 -15.85 8.82 -2.39
C CYS A 1 -14.59 8.15 -1.85
N VAL A 2 -13.57 7.94 -2.67
CA VAL A 2 -12.32 7.25 -2.32
C VAL A 2 -11.68 7.83 -1.07
N GLU A 3 -11.53 9.15 -0.96
CA GLU A 3 -10.92 9.80 0.21
C GLU A 3 -11.70 9.59 1.52
N TYR A 4 -13.04 9.54 1.48
CA TYR A 4 -13.84 9.19 2.65
C TYR A 4 -13.61 7.74 3.08
N PHE A 5 -13.57 6.82 2.12
CA PHE A 5 -13.28 5.42 2.37
C PHE A 5 -11.86 5.22 2.91
N HIS A 6 -10.88 5.88 2.33
CA HIS A 6 -9.49 5.83 2.80
C HIS A 6 -9.37 6.33 4.24
N ASN A 7 -10.01 7.46 4.58
CA ASN A 7 -9.98 7.93 5.97
C ASN A 7 -10.75 7.00 6.93
N PHE A 8 -11.84 6.36 6.48
CA PHE A 8 -12.50 5.30 7.23
C PHE A 8 -11.53 4.17 7.54
N SER A 9 -10.88 3.61 6.51
CA SER A 9 -9.94 2.48 6.68
C SER A 9 -8.78 2.85 7.60
N LEU A 10 -8.21 4.06 7.46
CA LEU A 10 -7.12 4.53 8.32
C LEU A 10 -7.53 4.70 9.79
N ILE A 11 -8.76 5.17 10.08
CA ILE A 11 -9.24 5.31 11.46
C ILE A 11 -9.42 3.94 12.11
N HIS A 12 -9.94 2.96 11.37
CA HIS A 12 -10.12 1.60 11.88
C HIS A 12 -8.79 0.85 12.01
N ASP A 13 -7.89 1.01 11.05
CA ASP A 13 -6.52 0.50 11.08
C ASP A 13 -5.77 1.01 12.34
N ASP A 14 -5.84 2.31 12.62
CA ASP A 14 -5.25 2.91 13.82
C ASP A 14 -5.74 2.28 15.14
N ILE A 15 -7.02 1.85 15.18
CA ILE A 15 -7.58 1.16 16.35
C ILE A 15 -7.00 -0.25 16.46
N MET A 16 -6.96 -0.98 15.33
CA MET A 16 -6.48 -2.37 15.27
C MET A 16 -4.99 -2.46 15.61
N ASP A 17 -4.19 -1.51 15.11
CA ASP A 17 -2.74 -1.43 15.36
C ASP A 17 -2.40 -0.75 16.69
N ALA A 18 -3.40 -0.26 17.46
CA ALA A 18 -3.21 0.56 18.65
C ALA A 18 -2.26 1.75 18.43
N ALA A 19 -2.26 2.32 17.21
CA ALA A 19 -1.34 3.34 16.77
C ALA A 19 -1.58 4.68 17.51
N PRO A 20 -0.59 5.24 18.23
CA PRO A 20 -0.80 6.47 19.00
C PRO A 20 -0.85 7.74 18.14
N LEU A 21 -0.16 7.72 17.00
CA LEU A 21 0.02 8.86 16.12
C LEU A 21 -0.19 8.47 14.65
N ARG A 22 -0.79 9.37 13.87
CA ARG A 22 -0.85 9.33 12.42
C ARG A 22 -0.53 10.72 11.85
N ARG A 23 0.45 10.79 10.96
CA ARG A 23 0.92 12.06 10.36
C ARG A 23 1.28 13.11 11.42
N GLY A 24 1.93 12.69 12.51
CA GLY A 24 2.33 13.55 13.61
C GLY A 24 1.21 14.04 14.53
N GLN A 25 -0.03 13.60 14.33
CA GLN A 25 -1.19 13.93 15.17
C GLN A 25 -1.67 12.70 15.94
N GLN A 26 -2.26 12.91 17.12
CA GLN A 26 -2.91 11.83 17.87
C GLN A 26 -4.01 11.19 17.00
N THR A 27 -4.05 9.86 16.98
CA THR A 27 -5.12 9.10 16.34
C THR A 27 -6.47 9.35 17.01
N VAL A 28 -7.57 9.11 16.30
CA VAL A 28 -8.94 9.43 16.78
C VAL A 28 -9.24 8.68 18.08
N HIS A 29 -8.84 7.40 18.19
CA HIS A 29 -9.10 6.59 19.38
C HIS A 29 -8.28 7.02 20.60
N ILE A 30 -7.11 7.62 20.41
CA ILE A 30 -6.29 8.20 21.49
C ILE A 30 -6.83 9.57 21.90
N LYS A 31 -7.16 10.43 20.92
CA LYS A 31 -7.62 11.80 21.19
C LYS A 31 -8.99 11.83 21.88
N TRP A 32 -9.86 10.88 21.55
CA TRP A 32 -11.21 10.77 22.14
C TRP A 32 -11.39 9.42 22.83
N ASN A 33 -11.82 8.39 22.11
CA ASN A 33 -11.90 7.01 22.57
C ASN A 33 -12.18 6.07 21.39
N PRO A 34 -12.03 4.73 21.57
CA PRO A 34 -12.29 3.75 20.51
C PRO A 34 -13.71 3.80 19.93
N ASN A 35 -14.73 4.00 20.77
CA ASN A 35 -16.13 4.02 20.28
C ASN A 35 -16.39 5.20 19.35
N ILE A 36 -15.84 6.39 19.66
CA ILE A 36 -15.94 7.56 18.79
C ILE A 36 -15.19 7.30 17.49
N ALA A 37 -14.03 6.67 17.53
CA ALA A 37 -13.25 6.34 16.34
C ALA A 37 -14.02 5.36 15.41
N ILE A 38 -14.59 4.28 15.97
CA ILE A 38 -15.41 3.32 15.21
C ILE A 38 -16.57 4.04 14.52
N LEU A 39 -17.39 4.78 15.29
CA LEU A 39 -18.55 5.48 14.73
C LEU A 39 -18.17 6.55 13.71
N SER A 40 -17.03 7.22 13.90
CA SER A 40 -16.52 8.20 12.92
C SER A 40 -16.13 7.53 11.60
N GLY A 41 -15.46 6.39 11.67
CA GLY A 41 -15.15 5.57 10.52
C GLY A 41 -16.41 5.09 9.79
N ASP A 42 -17.37 4.51 10.52
CA ASP A 42 -18.64 4.04 9.95
C ASP A 42 -19.38 5.13 9.20
N VAL A 43 -19.46 6.34 9.76
CA VAL A 43 -20.08 7.49 9.10
C VAL A 43 -19.34 7.87 7.82
N LEU A 44 -18.01 7.81 7.81
CA LEU A 44 -17.23 8.09 6.59
C LEU A 44 -17.50 7.04 5.51
N LEU A 45 -17.59 5.77 5.86
CA LEU A 45 -17.94 4.69 4.94
C LEU A 45 -19.33 4.93 4.31
N VAL A 46 -20.34 5.21 5.12
CA VAL A 46 -21.70 5.51 4.63
C VAL A 46 -21.71 6.75 3.73
N LYS A 47 -20.96 7.81 4.09
CA LYS A 47 -20.81 9.00 3.27
C LYS A 47 -20.10 8.71 1.95
N ALA A 48 -19.12 7.81 1.93
CA ALA A 48 -18.45 7.40 0.69
C ALA A 48 -19.46 6.82 -0.31
N TYR A 49 -20.29 5.87 0.11
CA TYR A 49 -21.37 5.33 -0.72
C TYR A 49 -22.40 6.39 -1.15
N GLY A 50 -22.76 7.30 -0.24
CA GLY A 50 -23.70 8.39 -0.55
C GLY A 50 -23.21 9.33 -1.64
N LEU A 51 -21.89 9.47 -1.85
CA LEU A 51 -21.33 10.27 -2.94
C LEU A 51 -21.54 9.65 -4.31
N LEU A 52 -21.60 8.32 -4.41
CA LEU A 52 -21.87 7.61 -5.66
C LEU A 52 -23.28 7.89 -6.19
N ALA A 53 -24.24 8.07 -5.29
CA ALA A 53 -25.65 8.34 -5.65
C ALA A 53 -25.87 9.71 -6.33
N LYS A 54 -24.83 10.54 -6.47
CA LYS A 54 -24.91 11.82 -7.20
C LYS A 54 -24.80 11.67 -8.73
N TYR A 55 -24.41 10.49 -9.21
CA TYR A 55 -24.30 10.19 -10.64
C TYR A 55 -25.61 9.61 -11.19
N ASP A 56 -25.79 9.67 -12.52
CA ASP A 56 -26.89 9.00 -13.18
C ASP A 56 -26.85 7.47 -12.97
N ALA A 57 -27.98 6.80 -13.23
CA ALA A 57 -28.15 5.39 -12.90
C ALA A 57 -27.13 4.45 -13.58
N GLN A 58 -26.66 4.78 -14.79
CA GLN A 58 -25.72 3.95 -15.54
C GLN A 58 -24.32 4.09 -14.97
N ILE A 59 -23.83 5.32 -14.77
CA ILE A 59 -22.54 5.62 -14.16
C ILE A 59 -22.52 5.10 -12.71
N PHE A 60 -23.59 5.36 -11.95
CA PHE A 60 -23.71 4.88 -10.58
C PHE A 60 -23.53 3.36 -10.47
N LYS A 61 -24.18 2.59 -11.35
CA LYS A 61 -24.07 1.12 -11.33
C LYS A 61 -22.62 0.65 -11.48
N SER A 62 -21.88 1.25 -12.42
CA SER A 62 -20.49 0.91 -12.68
C SER A 62 -19.58 1.33 -11.52
N LEU A 63 -19.73 2.56 -11.03
CA LEU A 63 -18.97 3.06 -9.88
C LEU A 63 -19.24 2.25 -8.62
N PHE A 64 -20.49 1.90 -8.35
CA PHE A 64 -20.88 1.09 -7.21
C PHE A 64 -20.26 -0.31 -7.27
N ALA A 65 -20.28 -0.97 -8.43
CA ALA A 65 -19.70 -2.29 -8.59
C ALA A 65 -18.21 -2.32 -8.29
N VAL A 66 -17.43 -1.40 -8.87
CA VAL A 66 -15.99 -1.29 -8.65
C VAL A 66 -15.68 -0.93 -7.20
N PHE A 67 -16.33 0.10 -6.67
CA PHE A 67 -16.08 0.58 -5.33
C PHE A 67 -16.45 -0.46 -4.26
N ASN A 68 -17.61 -1.13 -4.41
CA ASN A 68 -18.06 -2.13 -3.45
C ASN A 68 -17.13 -3.35 -3.41
N GLN A 69 -16.67 -3.83 -4.58
CA GLN A 69 -15.69 -4.91 -4.64
C GLN A 69 -14.39 -4.51 -3.94
N THR A 70 -13.88 -3.33 -4.24
CA THR A 70 -12.66 -2.78 -3.60
C THR A 70 -12.83 -2.64 -2.08
N ALA A 71 -13.99 -2.20 -1.61
CA ALA A 71 -14.25 -2.06 -0.18
C ALA A 71 -14.19 -3.43 0.55
N ILE A 72 -14.71 -4.49 -0.08
CA ILE A 72 -14.59 -5.86 0.43
C ILE A 72 -13.12 -6.29 0.45
N GLU A 73 -12.41 -6.13 -0.67
CA GLU A 73 -11.03 -6.52 -0.82
C GLU A 73 -10.10 -5.84 0.20
N VAL A 74 -10.29 -4.55 0.46
CA VAL A 74 -9.51 -3.83 1.49
C VAL A 74 -9.76 -4.41 2.89
N CYS A 75 -11.00 -4.78 3.22
CA CYS A 75 -11.30 -5.43 4.50
C CYS A 75 -10.66 -6.83 4.59
N GLU A 76 -10.69 -7.62 3.50
CA GLU A 76 -10.03 -8.91 3.42
C GLU A 76 -8.51 -8.77 3.58
N GLY A 77 -7.89 -7.79 2.92
CA GLY A 77 -6.47 -7.49 3.04
C GLY A 77 -6.08 -7.09 4.47
N GLN A 78 -6.89 -6.30 5.15
CA GLN A 78 -6.69 -5.95 6.54
C GLN A 78 -6.80 -7.18 7.46
N GLN A 79 -7.76 -8.08 7.20
CA GLN A 79 -7.87 -9.33 7.96
C GLN A 79 -6.63 -10.21 7.76
N MET A 80 -6.12 -10.34 6.52
CA MET A 80 -4.89 -11.09 6.24
C MET A 80 -3.69 -10.51 6.98
N ASP A 81 -3.55 -9.17 7.02
CA ASP A 81 -2.45 -8.51 7.74
C ASP A 81 -2.48 -8.85 9.24
N MET A 82 -3.64 -8.78 9.87
CA MET A 82 -3.84 -9.18 11.27
C MET A 82 -3.55 -10.67 11.49
N ASP A 83 -4.01 -11.56 10.59
CA ASP A 83 -3.77 -12.99 10.69
C ASP A 83 -2.28 -13.32 10.57
N PHE A 84 -1.52 -12.56 9.77
CA PHE A 84 -0.08 -12.75 9.60
C PHE A 84 0.71 -12.45 10.87
N GLU A 85 0.21 -11.57 11.75
CA GLU A 85 0.84 -11.33 13.05
C GLU A 85 0.91 -12.61 13.90
N LEU A 86 -0.13 -13.45 13.82
CA LEU A 86 -0.26 -14.68 14.61
C LEU A 86 0.47 -15.88 13.97
N ARG A 87 0.82 -15.79 12.70
CA ARG A 87 1.47 -16.89 11.95
C ARG A 87 2.98 -16.85 12.12
N GLN A 88 3.60 -18.02 12.14
CA GLN A 88 5.05 -18.15 12.15
C GLN A 88 5.66 -17.90 10.78
N GLU A 89 5.00 -18.37 9.72
CA GLU A 89 5.47 -18.30 8.35
C GLU A 89 4.37 -17.71 7.45
N VAL A 90 4.79 -16.85 6.53
CA VAL A 90 3.99 -16.26 5.46
C VAL A 90 4.82 -16.39 4.19
N SER A 91 4.22 -16.89 3.12
CA SER A 91 4.87 -16.97 1.81
C SER A 91 4.88 -15.61 1.12
N GLU A 92 5.81 -15.43 0.17
CA GLU A 92 5.84 -14.21 -0.67
C GLU A 92 4.51 -13.98 -1.41
N ALA A 93 3.92 -15.05 -1.95
CA ALA A 93 2.65 -14.93 -2.67
C ALA A 93 1.51 -14.43 -1.77
N GLU A 94 1.44 -14.92 -0.53
CA GLU A 94 0.45 -14.44 0.45
C GLU A 94 0.71 -12.99 0.85
N TYR A 95 1.97 -12.60 1.04
CA TYR A 95 2.34 -11.21 1.34
C TYR A 95 1.94 -10.27 0.19
N ILE A 96 2.28 -10.61 -1.06
CA ILE A 96 1.93 -9.80 -2.23
C ILE A 96 0.40 -9.69 -2.37
N GLU A 97 -0.36 -10.76 -2.12
CA GLU A 97 -1.81 -10.71 -2.15
C GLU A 97 -2.37 -9.83 -1.03
N MET A 98 -1.84 -9.92 0.18
CA MET A 98 -2.24 -9.07 1.29
C MET A 98 -2.04 -7.58 0.97
N ILE A 99 -0.86 -7.16 0.49
CA ILE A 99 -0.61 -5.75 0.14
C ILE A 99 -1.40 -5.31 -1.11
N ARG A 100 -1.69 -6.24 -2.03
CA ARG A 100 -2.59 -5.99 -3.14
C ARG A 100 -3.98 -5.60 -2.62
N LEU A 101 -4.56 -6.42 -1.77
CA LEU A 101 -5.89 -6.21 -1.21
C LEU A 101 -5.93 -5.01 -0.26
N LYS A 102 -5.01 -4.91 0.70
CA LYS A 102 -5.02 -3.85 1.72
C LYS A 102 -4.76 -2.46 1.14
N THR A 103 -3.87 -2.35 0.15
CA THR A 103 -3.35 -1.06 -0.34
C THR A 103 -3.64 -0.81 -1.82
N SER A 104 -3.28 -1.76 -2.69
CA SER A 104 -3.18 -1.49 -4.13
C SER A 104 -4.52 -1.37 -4.83
N VAL A 105 -5.51 -2.20 -4.46
CA VAL A 105 -6.85 -2.20 -5.07
C VAL A 105 -7.55 -0.86 -4.95
N LEU A 106 -7.30 -0.10 -3.89
CA LEU A 106 -7.90 1.23 -3.70
C LEU A 106 -7.34 2.26 -4.69
N LEU A 107 -6.05 2.18 -5.03
CA LEU A 107 -5.44 3.01 -6.07
C LEU A 107 -6.00 2.63 -7.45
N GLY A 108 -6.10 1.33 -7.74
CA GLY A 108 -6.73 0.83 -8.97
C GLY A 108 -8.18 1.30 -9.11
N CYS A 109 -8.96 1.15 -8.05
CA CYS A 109 -10.34 1.63 -7.97
C CYS A 109 -10.45 3.14 -8.23
N ALA A 110 -9.62 3.95 -7.59
CA ALA A 110 -9.66 5.40 -7.76
C ALA A 110 -9.46 5.82 -9.22
N LEU A 111 -8.50 5.21 -9.91
CA LEU A 111 -8.21 5.49 -11.31
C LEU A 111 -9.28 4.95 -12.24
N GLN A 112 -9.77 3.72 -12.01
CA GLN A 112 -10.86 3.14 -12.79
C GLN A 112 -12.15 3.95 -12.66
N MET A 113 -12.49 4.40 -11.44
CA MET A 113 -13.64 5.28 -11.23
C MET A 113 -13.50 6.61 -12.00
N GLY A 114 -12.28 7.17 -12.04
CA GLY A 114 -11.97 8.31 -12.89
C GLY A 114 -12.22 8.04 -14.37
N GLY A 115 -11.79 6.87 -14.85
CA GLY A 115 -12.03 6.41 -16.23
C GLY A 115 -13.52 6.24 -16.55
N ILE A 116 -14.31 5.66 -15.64
CA ILE A 116 -15.76 5.49 -15.80
C ILE A 116 -16.44 6.87 -15.91
N ILE A 117 -16.09 7.82 -15.03
CA ILE A 117 -16.65 9.18 -15.04
C ILE A 117 -16.24 9.93 -16.31
N GLY A 118 -15.01 9.72 -16.77
CA GLY A 118 -14.47 10.30 -18.00
C GLY A 118 -14.89 9.58 -19.28
N HIS A 119 -15.74 8.55 -19.22
CA HIS A 119 -16.16 7.74 -20.37
C HIS A 119 -14.99 7.17 -21.17
N ALA A 120 -13.92 6.70 -20.49
CA ALA A 120 -12.70 6.19 -21.12
C ALA A 120 -12.92 4.88 -21.89
N GLY A 121 -14.03 4.18 -21.65
CA GLY A 121 -14.35 2.88 -22.22
C GLY A 121 -13.69 1.71 -21.47
N ALA A 122 -14.32 0.55 -21.52
CA ALA A 122 -14.01 -0.59 -20.67
C ALA A 122 -12.52 -1.04 -20.74
N GLN A 123 -11.89 -0.96 -21.90
CA GLN A 123 -10.49 -1.31 -22.06
C GLN A 123 -9.56 -0.34 -21.28
N ASN A 124 -9.76 0.97 -21.44
CA ASN A 124 -8.96 1.97 -20.73
C ASN A 124 -9.26 1.98 -19.23
N GLU A 125 -10.53 1.74 -18.85
CA GLU A 125 -10.91 1.59 -17.45
C GLU A 125 -10.16 0.44 -16.77
N ALA A 126 -10.03 -0.72 -17.44
CA ALA A 126 -9.27 -1.86 -16.95
C ALA A 126 -7.75 -1.58 -16.88
N LEU A 127 -7.20 -0.88 -17.88
CA LEU A 127 -5.79 -0.49 -17.88
C LEU A 127 -5.46 0.55 -16.79
N LEU A 128 -6.38 1.46 -16.51
CA LEU A 128 -6.27 2.41 -15.39
C LEU A 128 -6.27 1.68 -14.04
N TYR A 129 -7.12 0.66 -13.89
CA TYR A 129 -7.09 -0.19 -12.69
C TYR A 129 -5.76 -0.92 -12.55
N GLU A 130 -5.29 -1.60 -13.63
CA GLU A 130 -4.00 -2.30 -13.66
C GLU A 130 -2.84 -1.36 -13.30
N PHE A 131 -2.82 -0.16 -13.88
CA PHE A 131 -1.83 0.86 -13.55
C PHE A 131 -1.82 1.20 -12.06
N GLY A 132 -2.99 1.49 -11.47
CA GLY A 132 -3.10 1.84 -10.06
C GLY A 132 -2.74 0.69 -9.13
N GLU A 133 -3.17 -0.53 -9.46
CA GLU A 133 -2.84 -1.72 -8.68
C GLU A 133 -1.33 -2.00 -8.67
N GLN A 134 -0.69 -1.97 -9.83
CA GLN A 134 0.76 -2.20 -9.92
C GLN A 134 1.56 -1.09 -9.24
N LEU A 135 1.12 0.16 -9.36
CA LEU A 135 1.73 1.28 -8.65
C LEU A 135 1.58 1.13 -7.13
N GLY A 136 0.42 0.68 -6.66
CA GLY A 136 0.17 0.43 -5.23
C GLY A 136 1.06 -0.66 -4.65
N LEU A 137 1.30 -1.75 -5.42
CA LEU A 137 2.25 -2.80 -5.03
C LEU A 137 3.69 -2.26 -4.93
N ALA A 138 4.13 -1.49 -5.92
CA ALA A 138 5.45 -0.86 -5.89
C ALA A 138 5.59 0.10 -4.69
N PHE A 139 4.55 0.89 -4.42
CA PHE A 139 4.50 1.83 -3.30
C PHE A 139 4.60 1.12 -1.95
N GLN A 140 3.86 0.02 -1.74
CA GLN A 140 3.91 -0.70 -0.46
C GLN A 140 5.28 -1.35 -0.22
N ILE A 141 5.88 -1.96 -1.26
CA ILE A 141 7.25 -2.49 -1.16
C ILE A 141 8.25 -1.38 -0.84
N GLN A 142 8.05 -0.18 -1.41
CA GLN A 142 8.85 1.00 -1.09
C GLN A 142 8.66 1.45 0.36
N ASP A 143 7.43 1.44 0.89
CA ASP A 143 7.15 1.82 2.28
C ASP A 143 7.88 0.90 3.26
N ASP A 144 7.86 -0.42 3.01
CA ASP A 144 8.62 -1.41 3.78
C ASP A 144 10.15 -1.16 3.75
N LEU A 145 10.67 -0.80 2.56
CA LEU A 145 12.09 -0.42 2.42
C LEU A 145 12.41 0.85 3.20
N LEU A 146 11.54 1.85 3.13
CA LEU A 146 11.72 3.14 3.83
C LEU A 146 11.57 3.01 5.33
N ASP A 147 10.71 2.09 5.82
CA ASP A 147 10.61 1.83 7.25
C ASP A 147 11.95 1.39 7.84
N LEU A 148 12.71 0.55 7.13
CA LEU A 148 13.98 0.03 7.64
C LEU A 148 15.22 0.84 7.22
N TYR A 149 15.24 1.41 6.01
CA TYR A 149 16.40 2.05 5.41
C TYR A 149 16.23 3.55 5.15
N GLY A 150 15.05 4.11 5.44
CA GLY A 150 14.77 5.52 5.26
C GLY A 150 15.53 6.42 6.27
N GLU A 151 15.58 7.71 5.98
CA GLU A 151 16.10 8.71 6.91
C GLU A 151 14.96 9.25 7.78
N SER A 152 15.05 9.15 9.10
CA SER A 152 13.98 9.55 10.04
C SER A 152 13.52 11.00 9.85
N ALA A 153 14.43 11.90 9.46
CA ALA A 153 14.11 13.30 9.18
C ALA A 153 13.20 13.51 7.96
N LYS A 154 13.20 12.56 7.01
CA LYS A 154 12.43 12.62 5.76
C LYS A 154 11.14 11.81 5.84
N VAL A 155 11.12 10.72 6.59
CA VAL A 155 9.98 9.78 6.65
C VAL A 155 8.93 10.20 7.70
N GLY A 156 9.31 11.01 8.68
CA GLY A 156 8.41 11.47 9.76
C GLY A 156 7.88 10.35 10.67
N LYS A 157 8.43 9.13 10.55
CA LYS A 157 8.14 7.94 11.36
C LYS A 157 9.41 7.47 12.08
N GLN A 158 9.26 6.67 13.13
CA GLN A 158 10.35 5.96 13.75
C GLN A 158 10.86 4.88 12.78
N ILE A 159 12.18 4.86 12.52
CA ILE A 159 12.80 3.84 11.66
C ILE A 159 12.69 2.46 12.31
N GLY A 160 12.41 1.44 11.48
CA GLY A 160 12.39 0.04 11.88
C GLY A 160 11.16 -0.37 12.69
N GLY A 161 10.04 0.34 12.55
CA GLY A 161 8.79 0.00 13.20
C GLY A 161 8.35 -1.43 12.90
N ASP A 162 8.43 -1.86 11.64
CA ASP A 162 8.09 -3.21 11.21
C ASP A 162 9.00 -4.27 11.81
N VAL A 163 10.30 -3.98 11.90
CA VAL A 163 11.28 -4.87 12.56
C VAL A 163 10.99 -5.00 14.05
N LEU A 164 10.68 -3.90 14.72
CA LEU A 164 10.35 -3.90 16.16
C LEU A 164 9.08 -4.71 16.44
N ALA A 165 8.10 -4.63 15.56
CA ALA A 165 6.85 -5.38 15.62
C ALA A 165 6.96 -6.83 15.09
N ASN A 166 8.11 -7.25 14.57
CA ASN A 166 8.32 -8.54 13.88
C ASN A 166 7.33 -8.78 12.73
N LYS A 167 6.97 -7.72 11.99
CA LYS A 167 6.08 -7.83 10.84
C LYS A 167 6.67 -8.72 9.73
N LYS A 168 5.80 -9.42 9.02
CA LYS A 168 6.19 -10.30 7.91
C LYS A 168 6.19 -9.49 6.61
N THR A 169 7.21 -8.63 6.47
CA THR A 169 7.44 -7.85 5.25
C THR A 169 8.17 -8.67 4.19
N LEU A 170 8.20 -8.20 2.95
CA LEU A 170 8.93 -8.85 1.86
C LEU A 170 10.42 -9.02 2.20
N LEU A 171 11.02 -8.06 2.92
CA LEU A 171 12.39 -8.13 3.43
C LEU A 171 12.60 -9.36 4.33
N SER A 172 11.71 -9.55 5.32
CA SER A 172 11.82 -10.66 6.28
C SER A 172 11.55 -12.02 5.63
N ILE A 173 10.58 -12.07 4.72
CA ILE A 173 10.20 -13.28 3.99
C ILE A 173 11.36 -13.74 3.10
N HIS A 174 11.92 -12.83 2.29
CA HIS A 174 13.06 -13.15 1.44
C HIS A 174 14.27 -13.60 2.27
N ALA A 175 14.61 -12.84 3.31
CA ALA A 175 15.75 -13.19 4.18
C ALA A 175 15.61 -14.62 4.76
N LYS A 176 14.42 -14.99 5.24
CA LYS A 176 14.15 -16.33 5.76
C LYS A 176 14.22 -17.42 4.68
N ASN A 177 13.78 -17.13 3.47
CA ASN A 177 13.74 -18.09 2.36
C ASN A 177 15.15 -18.46 1.84
N VAL A 178 16.10 -17.51 1.88
CA VAL A 178 17.47 -17.74 1.34
C VAL A 178 18.49 -18.08 2.42
N ALA A 179 18.14 -17.95 3.70
CA ALA A 179 19.04 -18.12 4.82
C ALA A 179 19.45 -19.59 5.02
N THR A 180 20.73 -19.82 5.34
CA THR A 180 21.21 -21.09 5.90
C THR A 180 20.64 -21.33 7.30
N GLN A 181 20.80 -22.55 7.84
CA GLN A 181 20.35 -22.87 9.21
C GLN A 181 21.00 -21.97 10.27
N GLU A 182 22.28 -21.64 10.12
CA GLU A 182 22.99 -20.73 11.02
C GLU A 182 22.40 -19.30 10.95
N GLU A 183 22.12 -18.82 9.74
CA GLU A 183 21.51 -17.50 9.53
C GLU A 183 20.07 -17.44 10.02
N LEU A 184 19.29 -18.52 9.88
CA LEU A 184 17.95 -18.61 10.47
C LEU A 184 17.99 -18.52 12.00
N LEU A 185 18.97 -19.15 12.64
CA LEU A 185 19.17 -19.02 14.09
C LEU A 185 19.56 -17.59 14.47
N ALA A 186 20.41 -16.94 13.67
CA ALA A 186 20.77 -15.53 13.89
C ALA A 186 19.57 -14.60 13.72
N LEU A 187 18.73 -14.80 12.69
CA LEU A 187 17.50 -14.04 12.50
C LEU A 187 16.55 -14.18 13.70
N LYS A 188 16.32 -15.41 14.17
CA LYS A 188 15.48 -15.66 15.35
C LYS A 188 16.05 -15.02 16.62
N ALA A 189 17.37 -15.07 16.80
CA ALA A 189 18.03 -14.42 17.93
C ALA A 189 17.86 -12.89 17.89
N THR A 190 17.91 -12.31 16.67
CA THR A 190 17.72 -10.88 16.46
C THR A 190 16.26 -10.46 16.70
N GLU A 191 15.28 -11.26 16.27
CA GLU A 191 13.85 -11.03 16.55
C GLU A 191 13.56 -10.98 18.06
N ALA A 192 14.31 -11.72 18.87
CA ALA A 192 14.14 -11.79 20.33
C ALA A 192 14.87 -10.66 21.11
N LEU A 193 15.62 -9.78 20.43
CA LEU A 193 16.32 -8.69 21.12
C LEU A 193 15.34 -7.68 21.72
N GLU A 194 15.55 -7.33 22.97
CA GLU A 194 14.74 -6.32 23.69
C GLU A 194 15.21 -4.89 23.39
N ASN A 195 16.49 -4.69 23.08
CA ASN A 195 17.01 -3.35 22.76
C ASN A 195 16.64 -2.97 21.31
N PRO A 196 15.79 -1.94 21.12
CA PRO A 196 15.30 -1.57 19.80
C PRO A 196 16.42 -1.22 18.80
N GLN A 197 17.40 -0.44 19.24
CA GLN A 197 18.50 0.00 18.38
C GLN A 197 19.36 -1.18 17.91
N GLN A 198 19.71 -2.08 18.82
CA GLN A 198 20.49 -3.28 18.48
C GLN A 198 19.70 -4.21 17.55
N LYS A 199 18.38 -4.35 17.77
CA LYS A 199 17.51 -5.16 16.93
C LYS A 199 17.50 -4.64 15.49
N ILE A 200 17.28 -3.33 15.30
CA ILE A 200 17.29 -2.70 13.98
C ILE A 200 18.66 -2.88 13.29
N GLU A 201 19.74 -2.52 13.96
CA GLU A 201 21.09 -2.60 13.37
C GLU A 201 21.49 -4.03 12.98
N GLN A 202 21.18 -5.03 13.82
CA GLN A 202 21.48 -6.42 13.51
C GLN A 202 20.60 -6.95 12.37
N THR A 203 19.31 -6.58 12.35
CA THR A 203 18.41 -6.93 11.23
C THR A 203 18.93 -6.35 9.92
N GLN A 204 19.30 -5.05 9.90
CA GLN A 204 19.85 -4.42 8.70
C GLN A 204 21.09 -5.15 8.17
N LYS A 205 22.01 -5.54 9.07
CA LYS A 205 23.24 -6.30 8.68
C LYS A 205 22.91 -7.66 8.10
N LEU A 206 21.98 -8.40 8.73
CA LEU A 206 21.56 -9.72 8.24
C LEU A 206 20.82 -9.61 6.90
N TYR A 207 19.90 -8.67 6.76
CA TYR A 207 19.16 -8.47 5.50
C TYR A 207 20.08 -8.01 4.37
N ALA A 208 21.09 -7.17 4.66
CA ALA A 208 22.09 -6.78 3.67
C ALA A 208 22.92 -7.99 3.21
N LYS A 209 23.36 -8.85 4.15
CA LYS A 209 24.11 -10.08 3.85
C LYS A 209 23.28 -11.06 3.00
N LEU A 210 21.98 -11.16 3.26
CA LEU A 210 21.04 -12.06 2.57
C LEU A 210 20.45 -11.45 1.28
N GLY A 211 20.85 -10.24 0.90
CA GLY A 211 20.41 -9.59 -0.34
C GLY A 211 18.96 -9.12 -0.32
N ALA A 212 18.30 -9.09 0.85
CA ALA A 212 16.87 -8.79 0.96
C ALA A 212 16.50 -7.38 0.44
N LYS A 213 17.36 -6.37 0.68
CA LYS A 213 17.16 -5.02 0.17
C LYS A 213 17.11 -5.00 -1.35
N LEU A 214 18.13 -5.56 -2.01
CA LEU A 214 18.21 -5.61 -3.48
C LEU A 214 17.02 -6.36 -4.08
N TYR A 215 16.63 -7.47 -3.48
CA TYR A 215 15.48 -8.24 -3.91
C TYR A 215 14.18 -7.42 -3.88
N CYS A 216 13.94 -6.67 -2.81
CA CYS A 216 12.76 -5.79 -2.70
C CYS A 216 12.83 -4.64 -3.71
N GLU A 217 14.01 -4.04 -3.94
CA GLU A 217 14.22 -3.01 -4.97
C GLU A 217 13.90 -3.54 -6.37
N GLU A 218 14.32 -4.77 -6.70
CA GLU A 218 14.00 -5.43 -7.97
C GLU A 218 12.49 -5.70 -8.12
N LYS A 219 11.83 -6.18 -7.07
CA LYS A 219 10.38 -6.40 -7.06
C LYS A 219 9.60 -5.08 -7.23
N MET A 220 10.00 -4.04 -6.51
CA MET A 220 9.45 -2.69 -6.65
C MET A 220 9.58 -2.20 -8.11
N ALA A 221 10.78 -2.31 -8.71
CA ALA A 221 11.02 -1.91 -10.08
C ALA A 221 10.19 -2.72 -11.09
N LEU A 222 9.98 -4.02 -10.84
CA LEU A 222 9.13 -4.88 -11.67
C LEU A 222 7.68 -4.39 -11.68
N HIS A 223 7.10 -4.13 -10.51
CA HIS A 223 5.72 -3.62 -10.42
C HIS A 223 5.59 -2.22 -11.02
N HIS A 224 6.57 -1.36 -10.81
CA HIS A 224 6.61 -0.06 -11.47
C HIS A 224 6.65 -0.17 -13.00
N SER A 225 7.50 -1.04 -13.55
CA SER A 225 7.56 -1.27 -15.00
C SER A 225 6.23 -1.80 -15.56
N LYS A 226 5.52 -2.67 -14.83
CA LYS A 226 4.19 -3.13 -15.22
C LYS A 226 3.17 -1.99 -15.22
N ALA A 227 3.22 -1.11 -14.21
CA ALA A 227 2.37 0.08 -14.18
C ALA A 227 2.60 0.96 -15.41
N LEU A 228 3.85 1.30 -15.73
CA LEU A 228 4.18 2.08 -16.94
C LEU A 228 3.71 1.40 -18.23
N SER A 229 3.84 0.07 -18.33
CA SER A 229 3.36 -0.68 -19.50
C SER A 229 1.83 -0.57 -19.65
N ALA A 230 1.06 -0.56 -18.59
CA ALA A 230 -0.39 -0.32 -18.66
C ALA A 230 -0.70 1.11 -19.14
N LEU A 231 0.05 2.10 -18.67
CA LEU A 231 -0.07 3.50 -19.08
C LEU A 231 0.23 3.69 -20.58
N ASP A 232 1.32 3.08 -21.09
CA ASP A 232 1.70 3.13 -22.52
C ASP A 232 0.60 2.54 -23.43
N LYS A 233 -0.10 1.48 -22.97
CA LYS A 233 -1.22 0.90 -23.71
C LYS A 233 -2.42 1.86 -23.77
N ILE A 234 -2.71 2.62 -22.70
CA ILE A 234 -3.74 3.65 -22.69
C ILE A 234 -3.39 4.75 -23.69
N GLU A 235 -2.15 5.25 -23.66
CA GLU A 235 -1.66 6.28 -24.57
C GLU A 235 -1.82 5.85 -26.03
N THR A 236 -1.41 4.63 -26.37
CA THR A 236 -1.55 4.06 -27.72
C THR A 236 -3.03 4.00 -28.14
N THR A 237 -3.93 3.59 -27.26
CA THR A 237 -5.35 3.51 -27.55
C THR A 237 -5.97 4.89 -27.75
N CYS A 238 -5.59 5.87 -26.94
CA CYS A 238 -6.06 7.26 -27.07
C CYS A 238 -5.63 7.86 -28.41
N ARG A 239 -4.37 7.74 -28.78
CA ARG A 239 -3.84 8.24 -30.07
C ARG A 239 -4.51 7.58 -31.27
N ALA A 240 -4.75 6.27 -31.20
CA ALA A 240 -5.48 5.54 -32.27
C ALA A 240 -6.92 6.07 -32.46
N ASN A 241 -7.52 6.62 -31.41
CA ASN A 241 -8.84 7.24 -31.42
C ASN A 241 -8.81 8.77 -31.66
N GLY A 242 -7.65 9.36 -31.97
CA GLY A 242 -7.50 10.79 -32.22
C GLY A 242 -7.53 11.66 -30.94
N ILE A 243 -7.32 11.05 -29.77
CA ILE A 243 -7.25 11.72 -28.47
C ILE A 243 -5.77 11.90 -28.11
N GLU A 244 -5.35 13.15 -27.87
CA GLU A 244 -4.03 13.42 -27.29
C GLU A 244 -4.09 13.23 -25.79
N PRO A 245 -3.45 12.18 -25.23
CA PRO A 245 -3.46 11.95 -23.79
C PRO A 245 -2.45 12.88 -23.10
N ASP A 246 -2.90 13.64 -22.11
CA ASP A 246 -2.00 14.39 -21.21
C ASP A 246 -1.51 13.49 -20.07
N LEU A 247 -0.92 12.35 -20.44
CA LEU A 247 -0.39 11.35 -19.48
C LEU A 247 0.96 11.77 -18.88
N PHE A 248 1.63 12.76 -19.47
CA PHE A 248 2.93 13.26 -18.99
C PHE A 248 2.83 13.80 -17.57
N ARG A 249 1.73 14.47 -17.23
CA ARG A 249 1.47 14.98 -15.88
C ARG A 249 1.27 13.90 -14.84
N VAL A 250 0.65 12.77 -15.20
CA VAL A 250 0.40 11.66 -14.27
C VAL A 250 1.74 10.99 -13.89
N ASN A 251 2.62 10.80 -14.86
CA ASN A 251 3.93 10.19 -14.63
C ASN A 251 4.85 11.12 -13.81
N GLU A 252 4.88 12.43 -14.09
CA GLU A 252 5.65 13.40 -13.30
C GLU A 252 5.11 13.56 -11.88
N LEU A 253 3.79 13.63 -11.70
CA LEU A 253 3.18 13.85 -10.37
C LEU A 253 3.31 12.64 -9.43
N LEU A 254 3.26 11.42 -9.98
CA LEU A 254 3.30 10.19 -9.17
C LEU A 254 4.74 9.72 -8.90
N TRP A 255 5.69 10.07 -9.76
CA TRP A 255 7.04 9.50 -9.69
C TRP A 255 8.17 10.51 -9.53
N SER A 256 7.97 11.80 -9.77
CA SER A 256 8.94 12.83 -9.42
C SER A 256 9.25 12.85 -7.91
N GLY A 257 8.31 12.37 -7.10
CA GLY A 257 8.51 12.11 -5.68
C GLY A 257 9.27 10.82 -5.35
N ALA A 258 9.31 9.84 -6.25
CA ALA A 258 9.88 8.52 -5.96
C ALA A 258 11.28 8.30 -6.58
N ALA A 259 11.62 8.99 -7.66
CA ALA A 259 12.97 8.98 -8.24
C ALA A 259 13.95 9.88 -7.45
N ASP A 260 13.42 10.82 -6.69
CA ASP A 260 14.22 11.72 -5.85
C ASP A 260 13.76 11.64 -4.39
N VAL A 261 13.99 10.48 -3.77
CA VAL A 261 13.77 10.27 -2.32
C VAL A 261 14.60 11.25 -1.49
N THR A 262 15.48 12.02 -2.13
CA THR A 262 16.29 13.06 -1.50
C THR A 262 15.53 14.37 -1.28
N HIS A 263 14.31 14.55 -1.86
CA HIS A 263 13.59 15.82 -1.86
C HIS A 263 12.08 15.74 -1.52
N LEU A 264 11.61 14.70 -0.81
CA LEU A 264 10.26 14.75 -0.24
C LEU A 264 10.27 15.59 1.05
N PRO A 265 9.40 16.66 1.13
CA PRO A 265 9.30 17.48 2.33
C PRO A 265 8.76 16.76 3.55
#